data_36b136189aa42420d2ec6d52d2340cae
#
_entry.id   36b136189aa42420d2ec6d52d2340cae
#
_cell.length_a   1.000
_cell.length_b   1.000
_cell.length_c   1.000
_cell.angle_alpha   90.00
_cell.angle_beta   90.00
_cell.angle_gamma   90.00
#
_symmetry.space_group_name_H-M   'P 1'
#
loop_
_entity.id
_entity.type
_entity.pdbx_description
1 polymer ?
#
loop_
_entity_poly.entity_id
_entity_poly.type
_entity_poly.pdbx_seq_one_letter_code
_entity_poly.pdbx_strand_id
1 'polypeptide(L)'
;MMSTDKEKPIKPSDSIIDYPDISKESVKVIQDQLAQWVGGHDFYAVKWYIRYLEEEHSFYSNRGDYVLVHKIEITLSYIRNHYQDVIA
;
A
#
# COMPACT_ATOMS: atom_id res chain seq x y z
N MET A 1 4.03 -9.78 -22.79
CA MET A 1 4.20 -9.66 -22.21
C MET A 1 3.81 -9.88 -21.10
N MET A 2 4.12 -10.40 -20.60
CA MET A 2 3.70 -10.52 -19.62
C MET A 2 3.81 -9.73 -18.72
N SER A 3 3.21 -9.54 -18.21
CA SER A 3 3.20 -8.38 -17.45
C SER A 3 3.40 -8.68 -16.00
N THR A 4 4.16 -7.87 -15.34
CA THR A 4 4.35 -8.00 -13.90
C THR A 4 3.12 -7.58 -13.12
N ASP A 5 2.15 -7.03 -13.81
CA ASP A 5 0.91 -6.60 -13.16
C ASP A 5 0.16 -7.73 -12.51
N LYS A 6 0.43 -8.94 -12.92
CA LYS A 6 -0.22 -10.10 -12.31
C LYS A 6 0.10 -10.26 -10.84
N GLU A 7 1.18 -9.67 -10.39
CA GLU A 7 1.62 -9.79 -9.01
C GLU A 7 1.03 -8.73 -8.11
N LYS A 8 0.21 -7.86 -8.66
CA LYS A 8 -0.34 -6.74 -7.90
C LYS A 8 -1.84 -6.68 -8.06
N PRO A 9 -2.54 -6.15 -7.06
CA PRO A 9 -3.98 -5.97 -7.19
C PRO A 9 -4.30 -5.01 -8.33
N ILE A 10 -5.47 -5.17 -8.92
CA ILE A 10 -5.90 -4.30 -9.99
C ILE A 10 -6.16 -2.91 -9.44
N LYS A 11 -5.49 -1.94 -10.02
CA LYS A 11 -5.59 -0.56 -9.57
C LYS A 11 -6.91 0.06 -10.03
N PRO A 12 -7.63 0.74 -9.14
CA PRO A 12 -8.85 1.44 -9.55
C PRO A 12 -8.50 2.53 -10.55
N SER A 13 -9.30 2.63 -11.60
CA SER A 13 -8.94 3.46 -12.73
C SER A 13 -8.86 4.95 -12.40
N ASP A 14 -9.70 5.42 -11.50
CA ASP A 14 -9.80 6.86 -11.27
C ASP A 14 -9.26 7.33 -9.93
N SER A 15 -9.27 6.47 -8.94
CA SER A 15 -8.91 6.88 -7.58
C SER A 15 -7.41 6.90 -7.37
N ILE A 16 -6.68 5.98 -8.00
CA ILE A 16 -5.24 5.87 -7.81
C ILE A 16 -4.56 5.95 -9.15
N ILE A 17 -4.15 7.15 -9.52
CA ILE A 17 -3.39 7.35 -10.73
C ILE A 17 -1.94 6.99 -10.49
N ASP A 18 -1.45 7.37 -9.33
CA ASP A 18 -0.07 7.17 -8.95
C ASP A 18 -0.04 6.81 -7.48
N TYR A 19 0.68 5.79 -7.12
CA TYR A 19 0.76 5.35 -5.74
C TYR A 19 2.22 5.11 -5.36
N PRO A 20 2.57 5.28 -4.08
CA PRO A 20 3.96 5.10 -3.67
C PRO A 20 4.34 3.63 -3.68
N ASP A 21 5.43 3.33 -4.36
CA ASP A 21 5.95 1.98 -4.46
C ASP A 21 6.65 1.64 -3.14
N ILE A 22 6.19 0.61 -2.48
CA ILE A 22 6.72 0.23 -1.17
C ILE A 22 8.21 -0.10 -1.22
N SER A 23 8.70 -0.53 -2.37
CA SER A 23 10.11 -0.88 -2.50
C SER A 23 11.00 0.32 -2.75
N LYS A 24 10.43 1.45 -3.12
CA LYS A 24 11.20 2.63 -3.54
C LYS A 24 11.02 3.83 -2.64
N GLU A 25 9.79 4.04 -2.15
CA GLU A 25 9.49 5.24 -1.38
C GLU A 25 9.73 5.01 0.10
N SER A 26 10.06 6.09 0.79
CA SER A 26 10.24 6.01 2.23
C SER A 26 8.89 5.87 2.93
N VAL A 27 8.92 5.37 4.15
CA VAL A 27 7.70 5.26 4.95
C VAL A 27 7.04 6.63 5.11
N LYS A 28 7.84 7.68 5.27
CA LYS A 28 7.29 9.02 5.43
C LYS A 28 6.52 9.48 4.20
N VAL A 29 7.04 9.21 3.01
CA VAL A 29 6.36 9.56 1.77
C VAL A 29 5.03 8.82 1.68
N ILE A 30 5.03 7.55 2.07
CA ILE A 30 3.83 6.73 2.05
C ILE A 30 2.81 7.28 3.05
N GLN A 31 3.26 7.64 4.25
CA GLN A 31 2.38 8.22 5.26
C GLN A 31 1.76 9.54 4.78
N ASP A 32 2.56 10.37 4.12
CA ASP A 32 2.06 11.64 3.58
C ASP A 32 0.99 11.40 2.52
N GLN A 33 1.20 10.41 1.66
CA GLN A 33 0.21 10.06 0.64
C GLN A 33 -1.09 9.56 1.26
N LEU A 34 -0.97 8.72 2.28
CA LEU A 34 -2.15 8.23 2.99
C LEU A 34 -2.95 9.38 3.59
N ALA A 35 -2.25 10.35 4.20
CA ALA A 35 -2.90 11.52 4.77
C ALA A 35 -3.64 12.33 3.70
N GLN A 36 -3.07 12.43 2.50
CA GLN A 36 -3.74 13.12 1.42
C GLN A 36 -5.00 12.41 0.97
N TRP A 37 -4.94 11.09 0.84
CA TRP A 37 -6.14 10.33 0.46
C TRP A 37 -7.23 10.47 1.51
N VAL A 38 -6.88 10.33 2.78
CA VAL A 38 -7.87 10.45 3.85
C VAL A 38 -8.44 11.86 3.90
N GLY A 39 -7.59 12.87 3.78
CA GLY A 39 -8.02 14.27 3.77
C GLY A 39 -8.95 14.59 2.62
N GLY A 40 -8.79 13.91 1.49
CA GLY A 40 -9.66 14.07 0.33
C GLY A 40 -10.84 13.12 0.32
N HIS A 41 -11.01 12.35 1.38
CA HIS A 41 -12.08 11.34 1.49
C HIS A 41 -11.98 10.26 0.42
N ASP A 42 -10.76 10.01 -0.06
CA ASP A 42 -10.54 8.93 -1.03
C ASP A 42 -10.24 7.64 -0.27
N PHE A 43 -11.23 7.13 0.41
CA PHE A 43 -11.06 5.94 1.24
C PHE A 43 -10.88 4.68 0.40
N TYR A 44 -11.35 4.71 -0.81
CA TYR A 44 -11.13 3.60 -1.73
C TYR A 44 -9.63 3.43 -2.02
N ALA A 45 -8.93 4.54 -2.21
CA ALA A 45 -7.49 4.50 -2.43
C ALA A 45 -6.77 3.87 -1.23
N VAL A 46 -7.18 4.24 -0.02
CA VAL A 46 -6.59 3.69 1.19
C VAL A 46 -6.81 2.17 1.24
N LYS A 47 -8.04 1.74 0.99
CA LYS A 47 -8.36 0.30 1.03
C LYS A 47 -7.63 -0.47 -0.07
N TRP A 48 -7.54 0.13 -1.24
CA TRP A 48 -6.78 -0.49 -2.32
C TRP A 48 -5.30 -0.62 -1.93
N TYR A 49 -4.75 0.39 -1.31
CA TYR A 49 -3.34 0.38 -0.93
C TYR A 49 -3.06 -0.69 0.13
N ILE A 50 -3.99 -0.92 1.04
CA ILE A 50 -3.86 -1.99 2.02
C ILE A 50 -3.76 -3.33 1.30
N ARG A 51 -4.62 -3.57 0.31
CA ARG A 51 -4.56 -4.80 -0.46
C ARG A 51 -3.23 -4.92 -1.21
N TYR A 52 -2.79 -3.82 -1.78
CA TYR A 52 -1.50 -3.78 -2.45
C TYR A 52 -0.38 -4.19 -1.48
N LEU A 53 -0.38 -3.64 -0.28
CA LEU A 53 0.63 -3.97 0.71
C LEU A 53 0.57 -5.44 1.12
N GLU A 54 -0.62 -5.98 1.26
CA GLU A 54 -0.78 -7.40 1.61
C GLU A 54 -0.24 -8.31 0.52
N GLU A 55 -0.49 -7.96 -0.73
CA GLU A 55 0.04 -8.73 -1.86
C GLU A 55 1.56 -8.63 -1.91
N GLU A 56 2.09 -7.44 -1.71
CA GLU A 56 3.54 -7.25 -1.72
C GLU A 56 4.20 -7.95 -0.53
N HIS A 57 3.52 -8.01 0.60
CA HIS A 57 4.01 -8.73 1.76
C HIS A 57 4.22 -10.21 1.41
N SER A 58 3.25 -10.81 0.79
CA SER A 58 3.32 -12.20 0.38
C SER A 58 4.45 -12.40 -0.64
N PHE A 59 4.53 -11.50 -1.60
CA PHE A 59 5.53 -11.58 -2.66
C PHE A 59 6.95 -11.53 -2.11
N TYR A 60 7.23 -10.53 -1.27
CA TYR A 60 8.58 -10.37 -0.73
C TYR A 60 8.90 -11.41 0.34
N SER A 61 7.90 -11.86 1.06
CA SER A 61 8.08 -12.93 2.03
C SER A 61 8.54 -14.22 1.35
N ASN A 62 7.94 -14.54 0.22
CA ASN A 62 8.31 -15.72 -0.56
C ASN A 62 9.72 -15.62 -1.15
N ARG A 63 10.19 -14.40 -1.36
CA ARG A 63 11.53 -14.17 -1.87
C ARG A 63 12.58 -14.06 -0.77
N GLY A 64 12.16 -14.05 0.48
CA GLY A 64 13.09 -13.91 1.59
C GLY A 64 13.58 -12.49 1.79
N ASP A 65 12.91 -11.50 1.22
CA ASP A 65 13.31 -10.10 1.35
C ASP A 65 12.67 -9.51 2.60
N TYR A 66 13.24 -9.84 3.74
CA TYR A 66 12.64 -9.49 5.02
C TYR A 66 12.76 -8.00 5.38
N VAL A 67 13.66 -7.29 4.75
CA VAL A 67 13.74 -5.84 4.92
C VAL A 67 12.46 -5.20 4.39
N LEU A 68 12.04 -5.58 3.20
CA LEU A 68 10.80 -5.07 2.62
C LEU A 68 9.58 -5.59 3.35
N VAL A 69 9.60 -6.85 3.76
CA VAL A 69 8.50 -7.41 4.55
C VAL A 69 8.29 -6.59 5.82
N HIS A 70 9.37 -6.25 6.51
CA HIS A 70 9.29 -5.46 7.74
C HIS A 70 8.75 -4.06 7.47
N LYS A 71 9.21 -3.45 6.39
CA LYS A 71 8.74 -2.12 6.00
C LYS A 71 7.24 -2.12 5.74
N ILE A 72 6.75 -3.17 5.07
CA ILE A 72 5.32 -3.33 4.80
C ILE A 72 4.55 -3.49 6.10
N GLU A 73 5.07 -4.28 7.03
CA GLU A 73 4.40 -4.51 8.31
C GLU A 73 4.30 -3.22 9.11
N ILE A 74 5.35 -2.41 9.12
CA ILE A 74 5.32 -1.11 9.78
C ILE A 74 4.24 -0.23 9.17
N THR A 75 4.16 -0.21 7.85
CA THR A 75 3.19 0.61 7.15
C THR A 75 1.76 0.15 7.41
N LEU A 76 1.53 -1.16 7.39
CA LEU A 76 0.20 -1.69 7.68
C LEU A 76 -0.22 -1.38 9.12
N SER A 77 0.70 -1.51 10.06
CA SER A 77 0.44 -1.16 11.45
C SER A 77 0.06 0.31 11.59
N TYR A 78 0.79 1.17 10.89
CA TYR A 78 0.50 2.60 10.91
C TYR A 78 -0.92 2.86 10.42
N ILE A 79 -1.32 2.24 9.33
CA ILE A 79 -2.65 2.43 8.77
C ILE A 79 -3.72 1.96 9.77
N ARG A 80 -3.52 0.80 10.35
CA ARG A 80 -4.49 0.26 11.30
C ARG A 80 -4.63 1.12 12.53
N ASN A 81 -3.53 1.69 13.00
CA ASN A 81 -3.56 2.50 14.21
C ASN A 81 -4.13 3.89 13.99
N HIS A 82 -3.92 4.46 12.81
CA HIS A 82 -4.31 5.84 12.55
C HIS A 82 -5.61 5.97 11.77
N TYR A 83 -5.97 4.96 11.00
CA TYR A 83 -7.11 5.06 10.08
C TYR A 83 -8.10 3.92 10.26
N GLN A 84 -8.25 3.45 11.48
CA GLN A 84 -9.16 2.36 11.82
C GLN A 84 -10.57 2.60 11.31
N ASP A 85 -11.05 3.83 11.46
CA ASP A 85 -12.41 4.18 11.06
C ASP A 85 -12.59 4.14 9.56
N VAL A 86 -11.52 4.36 8.82
CA VAL A 86 -11.57 4.37 7.36
C VAL A 86 -11.66 2.95 6.81
N ILE A 87 -10.95 2.03 7.45
CA ILE A 87 -10.81 0.67 6.93
C ILE A 87 -11.78 -0.32 7.54
N ALA A 88 -12.53 0.10 8.54
CA ALA A 88 -13.48 -0.79 9.24
C ALA A 88 -14.67 -1.20 8.37
#